data_877856d2eb4a39537ad2fa19ce8139c9
#
_entry.id   877856d2eb4a39537ad2fa19ce8139c9
#
_cell.length_a   1.000
_cell.length_b   1.000
_cell.length_c   1.000
_cell.angle_alpha   90.00
_cell.angle_beta   90.00
_cell.angle_gamma   90.00
#
_symmetry.space_group_name_H-M   'P 1'
#
loop_
_entity.id
_entity.type
_entity.pdbx_description
1 polymer ?
#
loop_
_entity_poly.entity_id
_entity_poly.type
_entity_poly.pdbx_seq_one_letter_code
_entity_poly.pdbx_strand_id
1 'polypeptide(L)'
;GGGMMVTPNKNGEGGYLGMHVDATQHGIQKDWKREYSVIIGLSEEYDSSFDLLIHDGEDKHTRVPYKFNSLWAFKASENSWHGVDKITGGLDRKSLGIMYWSKGDKGILTKAKFNDKLRFD
;
A
#
# COMPACT_ATOMS: atom_id res chain seq x y z
N GLY A 1 -20.48 7.11 -10.00
CA GLY A 1 -19.57 8.06 -9.35
C GLY A 1 -18.41 7.42 -8.66
N GLY A 2 -17.44 8.21 -8.31
CA GLY A 2 -16.24 7.78 -7.63
C GLY A 2 -15.74 8.83 -6.65
N GLY A 3 -14.79 8.45 -5.83
CA GLY A 3 -14.19 9.33 -4.85
C GLY A 3 -12.70 9.03 -4.69
N MET A 4 -11.99 9.99 -4.09
CA MET A 4 -10.56 9.91 -3.84
C MET A 4 -10.27 10.35 -2.41
N MET A 5 -9.39 9.58 -1.75
CA MET A 5 -8.86 9.95 -0.44
C MET A 5 -7.34 10.06 -0.55
N VAL A 6 -6.77 11.10 0.05
CA VAL A 6 -5.33 11.34 0.03
C VAL A 6 -4.81 11.31 1.46
N THR A 7 -3.76 10.51 1.70
CA THR A 7 -3.17 10.34 3.02
C THR A 7 -1.65 10.48 2.95
N PRO A 8 -1.05 11.47 3.63
CA PRO A 8 0.40 11.55 3.74
C PRO A 8 0.92 10.53 4.77
N ASN A 9 2.06 9.91 4.48
CA ASN A 9 2.69 8.93 5.35
C ASN A 9 4.18 9.21 5.49
N LYS A 10 4.72 8.91 6.68
CA LYS A 10 6.14 9.03 6.97
C LYS A 10 6.57 7.85 7.85
N ASN A 11 7.62 7.13 7.42
CA ASN A 11 8.23 6.06 8.19
C ASN A 11 9.68 6.40 8.46
N GLY A 12 10.05 6.49 9.74
CA GLY A 12 11.43 6.69 10.18
C GLY A 12 12.14 5.36 10.44
N GLU A 13 13.40 5.44 10.85
CA GLU A 13 14.24 4.28 11.16
C GLU A 13 13.55 3.34 12.16
N GLY A 14 13.56 2.05 11.85
CA GLY A 14 12.90 1.01 12.63
C GLY A 14 11.42 0.83 12.33
N GLY A 15 10.79 1.77 11.62
CA GLY A 15 9.41 1.63 11.17
C GLY A 15 9.30 0.64 10.02
N TYR A 16 8.18 -0.05 9.94
CA TYR A 16 7.89 -0.97 8.84
C TYR A 16 6.39 -1.04 8.62
N LEU A 17 6.00 -1.55 7.47
CA LEU A 17 4.60 -1.86 7.17
C LEU A 17 4.48 -3.36 6.92
N GLY A 18 3.74 -4.06 7.78
CA GLY A 18 3.51 -5.49 7.64
C GLY A 18 2.83 -5.85 6.32
N MET A 19 3.06 -7.05 5.82
CA MET A 19 2.38 -7.54 4.61
C MET A 19 0.89 -7.63 4.87
N HIS A 20 0.12 -6.92 4.07
CA HIS A 20 -1.33 -6.82 4.26
C HIS A 20 -2.06 -6.59 2.94
N VAL A 21 -3.35 -6.87 2.95
CA VAL A 21 -4.30 -6.36 1.96
C VAL A 21 -5.19 -5.34 2.65
N ASP A 22 -5.49 -4.26 1.96
CA ASP A 22 -6.36 -3.22 2.49
C ASP A 22 -7.82 -3.66 2.49
N ALA A 23 -8.61 -3.07 3.38
CA ALA A 23 -10.06 -3.17 3.29
C ALA A 23 -10.53 -2.66 1.92
N THR A 24 -11.44 -3.39 1.30
CA THR A 24 -11.99 -3.01 -0.01
C THR A 24 -13.35 -2.36 0.10
N GLN A 25 -14.03 -2.49 1.24
CA GLN A 25 -15.29 -1.81 1.51
C GLN A 25 -15.03 -0.51 2.27
N HIS A 26 -15.70 0.57 1.85
CA HIS A 26 -15.61 1.85 2.55
C HIS A 26 -16.22 1.74 3.95
N GLY A 27 -15.58 2.35 4.93
CA GLY A 27 -15.98 2.24 6.33
C GLY A 27 -17.32 2.91 6.64
N ILE A 28 -17.66 4.00 5.95
CA ILE A 28 -18.88 4.77 6.15
C ILE A 28 -19.86 4.54 5.00
N GLN A 29 -19.41 4.73 3.77
CA GLN A 29 -20.22 4.55 2.56
C GLN A 29 -20.22 3.08 2.16
N LYS A 30 -21.14 2.29 2.71
CA LYS A 30 -21.16 0.83 2.58
C LYS A 30 -21.40 0.31 1.16
N ASP A 31 -21.90 1.14 0.25
CA ASP A 31 -22.10 0.84 -1.16
C ASP A 31 -20.92 1.28 -2.05
N TRP A 32 -19.79 1.63 -1.44
CA TRP A 32 -18.56 2.02 -2.13
C TRP A 32 -17.47 0.98 -1.89
N LYS A 33 -16.72 0.66 -2.93
CA LYS A 33 -15.55 -0.23 -2.83
C LYS A 33 -14.28 0.46 -3.32
N ARG A 34 -13.16 0.07 -2.77
CA ARG A 34 -11.85 0.53 -3.21
C ARG A 34 -11.49 -0.17 -4.53
N GLU A 35 -11.16 0.61 -5.53
CA GLU A 35 -10.74 0.10 -6.85
C GLU A 35 -9.23 0.05 -6.99
N TYR A 36 -8.57 1.16 -6.64
CA TYR A 36 -7.13 1.31 -6.81
C TYR A 36 -6.52 1.99 -5.61
N SER A 37 -5.30 1.57 -5.30
CA SER A 37 -4.40 2.28 -4.39
C SER A 37 -3.23 2.81 -5.20
N VAL A 38 -2.88 4.07 -4.94
CA VAL A 38 -1.79 4.78 -5.61
C VAL A 38 -0.86 5.30 -4.53
N ILE A 39 0.44 5.14 -4.75
CA ILE A 39 1.47 5.60 -3.82
C ILE A 39 2.45 6.48 -4.59
N ILE A 40 2.73 7.67 -4.06
CA ILE A 40 3.69 8.61 -4.63
C ILE A 40 4.86 8.74 -3.67
N GLY A 41 6.07 8.57 -4.15
CA GLY A 41 7.29 8.72 -3.38
C GLY A 41 7.67 10.19 -3.20
N LEU A 42 7.87 10.64 -1.97
CA LEU A 42 8.16 12.04 -1.61
C LEU A 42 9.55 12.24 -1.02
N SER A 43 10.31 11.17 -0.75
CA SER A 43 11.69 11.29 -0.24
C SER A 43 12.66 11.46 -1.39
N GLU A 44 13.42 12.54 -1.37
CA GLU A 44 14.44 12.83 -2.41
C GLU A 44 15.64 11.90 -2.29
N GLU A 45 15.99 11.48 -1.08
CA GLU A 45 17.09 10.54 -0.84
C GLU A 45 16.55 9.12 -0.77
N TYR A 46 17.30 8.20 -1.38
CA TYR A 46 16.89 6.79 -1.51
C TYR A 46 17.63 5.88 -0.55
N ASP A 47 16.91 4.94 0.01
CA ASP A 47 17.44 3.80 0.75
C ASP A 47 16.69 2.55 0.26
N SER A 48 17.39 1.43 0.09
CA SER A 48 16.78 0.19 -0.42
C SER A 48 15.66 -0.35 0.47
N SER A 49 15.67 -0.01 1.77
CA SER A 49 14.57 -0.37 2.66
C SER A 49 13.26 0.36 2.36
N PHE A 50 13.28 1.36 1.48
CA PHE A 50 12.08 2.09 1.07
C PHE A 50 11.23 1.35 0.03
N ASP A 51 11.75 0.30 -0.57
CA ASP A 51 11.07 -0.41 -1.65
C ASP A 51 9.73 -0.99 -1.19
N LEU A 52 8.78 -1.05 -2.10
CA LEU A 52 7.47 -1.65 -1.85
C LEU A 52 7.53 -3.15 -2.12
N LEU A 53 7.10 -3.94 -1.15
CA LEU A 53 6.99 -5.39 -1.29
C LEU A 53 5.59 -5.73 -1.79
N ILE A 54 5.52 -6.53 -2.85
CA ILE A 54 4.26 -6.99 -3.44
C ILE A 54 4.24 -8.52 -3.47
N HIS A 55 3.10 -9.11 -3.11
CA HIS A 55 2.92 -10.56 -3.12
C HIS A 55 1.50 -10.89 -3.60
N ASP A 56 1.34 -11.98 -4.35
CA ASP A 56 0.02 -12.41 -4.85
C ASP A 56 -0.75 -13.32 -3.86
N GLY A 57 -0.14 -13.63 -2.72
CA GLY A 57 -0.73 -14.52 -1.72
C GLY A 57 -0.40 -16.00 -1.95
N GLU A 58 0.22 -16.35 -3.06
CA GLU A 58 0.57 -17.74 -3.41
C GLU A 58 2.10 -17.91 -3.54
N ASP A 59 2.66 -17.68 -4.72
CA ASP A 59 4.06 -17.92 -4.99
C ASP A 59 4.80 -16.76 -5.67
N LYS A 60 4.08 -15.80 -6.22
CA LYS A 60 4.68 -14.67 -6.93
C LYS A 60 4.88 -13.48 -6.02
N HIS A 61 6.09 -12.95 -6.02
CA HIS A 61 6.41 -11.74 -5.28
C HIS A 61 7.40 -10.89 -6.05
N THR A 62 7.41 -9.60 -5.76
CA THR A 62 8.33 -8.65 -6.37
C THR A 62 8.61 -7.50 -5.43
N ARG A 63 9.80 -6.94 -5.57
CA ARG A 63 10.22 -5.73 -4.88
C ARG A 63 10.18 -4.58 -5.90
N VAL A 64 9.41 -3.55 -5.59
CA VAL A 64 9.26 -2.38 -6.46
C VAL A 64 10.17 -1.28 -5.92
N PRO A 65 11.19 -0.85 -6.70
CA PRO A 65 12.10 0.19 -6.24
C PRO A 65 11.37 1.50 -5.96
N TYR A 66 11.66 2.07 -4.79
CA TYR A 66 11.16 3.39 -4.43
C TYR A 66 11.92 4.47 -5.22
N LYS A 67 11.18 5.44 -5.75
CA LYS A 67 11.78 6.60 -6.43
C LYS A 67 11.05 7.87 -6.05
N PHE A 68 11.83 8.94 -5.82
CA PHE A 68 11.28 10.27 -5.63
C PHE A 68 10.45 10.71 -6.84
N ASN A 69 9.31 11.30 -6.58
CA ASN A 69 8.41 11.83 -7.60
C ASN A 69 7.93 10.76 -8.60
N SER A 70 7.87 9.51 -8.15
CA SER A 70 7.32 8.39 -8.92
C SER A 70 6.02 7.93 -8.32
N LEU A 71 5.19 7.33 -9.15
CA LEU A 71 3.86 6.85 -8.78
C LEU A 71 3.78 5.34 -9.03
N TRP A 72 3.28 4.61 -8.05
CA TRP A 72 2.90 3.21 -8.17
C TRP A 72 1.40 3.09 -8.03
N ALA A 73 0.78 2.30 -8.86
CA ALA A 73 -0.65 2.04 -8.77
C ALA A 73 -0.89 0.53 -8.83
N PHE A 74 -1.79 0.05 -8.00
CA PHE A 74 -2.23 -1.34 -8.06
C PHE A 74 -3.73 -1.44 -7.79
N LYS A 75 -4.34 -2.46 -8.39
CA LYS A 75 -5.77 -2.72 -8.20
C LYS A 75 -5.97 -3.31 -6.80
N ALA A 76 -6.89 -2.74 -6.04
CA ALA A 76 -7.24 -3.26 -4.72
C ALA A 76 -8.03 -4.56 -4.88
N SER A 77 -7.60 -5.60 -4.18
CA SER A 77 -8.26 -6.91 -4.20
C SER A 77 -7.97 -7.65 -2.88
N GLU A 78 -8.57 -8.80 -2.71
CA GLU A 78 -8.28 -9.68 -1.57
C GLU A 78 -6.89 -10.34 -1.65
N ASN A 79 -6.20 -10.22 -2.79
CA ASN A 79 -4.86 -10.79 -3.02
C ASN A 79 -3.79 -9.72 -3.30
N SER A 80 -4.10 -8.45 -3.16
CA SER A 80 -3.13 -7.37 -3.38
C SER A 80 -2.24 -7.12 -2.14
N TRP A 81 -1.53 -8.16 -1.72
CA TRP A 81 -0.64 -8.11 -0.56
C TRP A 81 0.54 -7.18 -0.81
N HIS A 82 0.79 -6.29 0.13
CA HIS A 82 1.91 -5.35 0.03
C HIS A 82 2.40 -4.95 1.41
N GLY A 83 3.61 -4.43 1.45
CA GLY A 83 4.24 -3.98 2.68
C GLY A 83 5.53 -3.23 2.41
N VAL A 84 6.20 -2.82 3.46
CA VAL A 84 7.50 -2.13 3.42
C VAL A 84 8.41 -2.76 4.45
N ASP A 85 9.68 -2.95 4.10
CA ASP A 85 10.70 -3.45 5.02
C ASP A 85 10.94 -2.47 6.18
N LYS A 86 11.62 -2.96 7.19
CA LYS A 86 12.09 -2.13 8.28
C LYS A 86 13.08 -1.09 7.75
N ILE A 87 12.81 0.17 8.03
CA ILE A 87 13.67 1.27 7.60
C ILE A 87 14.98 1.23 8.39
N THR A 88 16.10 1.19 7.69
CA THR A 88 17.42 0.95 8.31
C THR A 88 18.46 2.04 8.05
N GLY A 89 18.25 2.91 7.09
CA GLY A 89 19.26 3.84 6.61
C GLY A 89 19.33 5.20 7.31
N GLY A 90 18.57 5.41 8.37
CA GLY A 90 18.51 6.70 9.06
C GLY A 90 17.77 7.80 8.30
N LEU A 91 17.19 7.48 7.13
CA LEU A 91 16.39 8.40 6.33
C LEU A 91 14.90 8.14 6.55
N ASP A 92 14.09 9.19 6.40
CA ASP A 92 12.65 9.05 6.48
C ASP A 92 12.06 8.69 5.13
N ARG A 93 11.26 7.63 5.09
CA ARG A 93 10.47 7.26 3.93
C ARG A 93 9.16 8.03 3.95
N LYS A 94 9.00 8.94 3.01
CA LYS A 94 7.80 9.76 2.87
C LYS A 94 7.02 9.36 1.63
N SER A 95 5.72 9.23 1.76
CA SER A 95 4.85 8.88 0.63
C SER A 95 3.49 9.55 0.76
N LEU A 96 2.81 9.65 -0.38
CA LEU A 96 1.43 10.09 -0.45
C LEU A 96 0.59 8.92 -0.96
N GLY A 97 -0.37 8.47 -0.15
CA GLY A 97 -1.31 7.43 -0.55
C GLY A 97 -2.59 8.04 -1.10
N ILE A 98 -3.03 7.55 -2.25
CA ILE A 98 -4.28 7.96 -2.87
C ILE A 98 -5.13 6.72 -3.09
N MET A 99 -6.37 6.74 -2.60
CA MET A 99 -7.30 5.63 -2.74
C MET A 99 -8.47 6.06 -3.60
N TYR A 100 -8.76 5.26 -4.63
CA TYR A 100 -9.88 5.51 -5.52
C TYR A 100 -11.01 4.54 -5.21
N TRP A 101 -12.20 5.08 -5.03
CA TRP A 101 -13.41 4.34 -4.66
C TRP A 101 -14.44 4.45 -5.78
N SER A 102 -15.24 3.40 -5.97
CA SER A 102 -16.39 3.42 -6.86
C SER A 102 -17.66 3.04 -6.11
N LYS A 103 -18.77 3.60 -6.54
CA LYS A 103 -20.08 3.32 -6.01
C LYS A 103 -20.78 2.24 -6.84
N GLY A 104 -21.63 1.46 -6.20
CA GLY A 104 -22.50 0.48 -6.86
C GLY A 104 -22.27 -0.95 -6.42
N ASP A 105 -21.07 -1.27 -5.94
CA ASP A 105 -20.74 -2.61 -5.45
C ASP A 105 -20.19 -2.53 -4.03
N LYS A 106 -20.40 -3.60 -3.28
CA LYS A 106 -19.77 -3.74 -1.96
C LYS A 106 -18.36 -4.30 -2.12
N GLY A 107 -17.43 -3.79 -1.32
CA GLY A 107 -16.13 -4.41 -1.19
C GLY A 107 -16.24 -5.75 -0.46
N ILE A 108 -15.33 -6.68 -0.77
CA ILE A 108 -15.30 -8.01 -0.15
C ILE A 108 -14.73 -7.94 1.26
N LEU A 109 -13.69 -7.13 1.46
CA LEU A 109 -12.99 -7.03 2.73
C LEU A 109 -13.45 -5.79 3.50
N THR A 110 -14.01 -6.00 4.69
CA THR A 110 -14.43 -4.92 5.59
C THR A 110 -13.29 -4.39 6.46
N LYS A 111 -12.20 -5.17 6.59
CA LYS A 111 -11.01 -4.83 7.37
C LYS A 111 -9.76 -5.26 6.61
N ALA A 112 -8.66 -4.57 6.86
CA ALA A 112 -7.35 -5.01 6.39
C ALA A 112 -6.99 -6.36 7.01
N LYS A 113 -6.28 -7.19 6.24
CA LYS A 113 -5.74 -8.46 6.72
C LYS A 113 -4.22 -8.40 6.66
N PHE A 114 -3.54 -8.91 7.67
CA PHE A 114 -2.09 -8.97 7.75
C PHE A 114 -1.60 -10.41 7.75
N ASN A 115 -0.50 -10.68 7.06
CA ASN A 115 0.16 -11.97 7.05
C ASN A 115 1.66 -11.81 6.83
N ASP A 116 2.43 -11.78 7.93
CA ASP A 116 3.88 -11.60 7.88
C ASP A 116 4.63 -12.79 7.25
N LYS A 117 3.98 -13.94 7.08
CA LYS A 117 4.58 -15.08 6.36
C LYS A 117 4.82 -14.79 4.89
N LEU A 118 4.13 -13.79 4.33
CA LEU A 118 4.31 -13.37 2.95
C LEU A 118 5.46 -12.37 2.77
N ARG A 119 6.09 -11.92 3.87
CA ARG A 119 7.24 -11.03 3.81
C ARG A 119 8.42 -11.76 3.20
N PHE A 120 9.13 -11.10 2.33
CA PHE A 120 10.34 -11.60 1.70
C PHE A 120 11.43 -10.53 1.72
N ASP A 121 12.64 -10.95 1.74
CA ASP A 121 13.82 -10.08 1.77
C ASP A 121 14.64 -10.21 0.50
#